data_3498c39312dcd9eff037966b63479e5c
#
_entry.id   3498c39312dcd9eff037966b63479e5c
#
_cell.length_a   1.000
_cell.length_b   1.000
_cell.length_c   1.000
_cell.angle_alpha   90.00
_cell.angle_beta   90.00
_cell.angle_gamma   90.00
#
_symmetry.space_group_name_H-M   'P 1'
#
loop_
_entity.id
_entity.type
_entity.pdbx_description
1 polymer ?
#
loop_
_entity_poly.entity_id
_entity_poly.type
_entity_poly.pdbx_seq_one_letter_code
_entity_poly.pdbx_strand_id
1 'polypeptide(L)'
;MIKSLKFSHKILLAAALVVIATFSLFTLYNDSLQRTSIREDLEDYLHEMGEITASNVQNWLSGRILLIENLAQTLARDHSPETTQALLEQPLLGSTFLFTYLGQTDGTYTARPTSDLPADYDPRRRPWYNAATSAGQTTLTEPYMEPAIHELVLTIASPARQGGQPFGVVGGDLSLQTVVKIINSLDFGGMGYAFLVSGDGKILVHPDKDQVMKSLSDVYPRNTPKIGSGFSEAELHGNTRILSFSPVKGLSGLDWYIGISVDKDKAYAMLTKLRTSAIVAALIAVVAIVLLLGMLIRVLMQPLTDMGRAMQDIAQGEGDLTKRLKVTSNDEFGTLAISFNRFVERIHESIREVAGT
;
A
#
# COMPACT_ATOMS: atom_id res chain seq x y z
N MET A 1 24.45 39.95 18.38
CA MET A 1 25.19 38.68 18.55
C MET A 1 26.14 38.33 17.40
N ILE A 2 25.82 38.56 16.12
CA ILE A 2 26.71 38.23 14.97
C ILE A 2 27.91 39.19 14.84
N LYS A 3 27.80 40.43 15.33
CA LYS A 3 28.92 41.43 15.24
C LYS A 3 30.15 41.08 16.07
N SER A 4 30.05 40.30 17.12
CA SER A 4 31.15 39.94 18.04
C SER A 4 31.90 38.64 17.65
N LEU A 5 31.41 37.92 16.61
CA LEU A 5 32.05 36.67 16.15
C LEU A 5 33.31 36.97 15.31
N LYS A 6 34.35 36.14 15.46
CA LYS A 6 35.51 36.16 14.58
C LYS A 6 35.10 35.91 13.10
N PHE A 7 35.83 36.48 12.17
CA PHE A 7 35.51 36.41 10.72
C PHE A 7 35.36 34.96 10.23
N SER A 8 36.27 34.06 10.66
CA SER A 8 36.18 32.62 10.36
C SER A 8 34.88 31.97 10.80
N HIS A 9 34.33 32.34 11.97
CA HIS A 9 33.06 31.83 12.46
C HIS A 9 31.86 32.36 11.65
N LYS A 10 31.93 33.59 11.11
CA LYS A 10 30.88 34.13 10.25
C LYS A 10 30.83 33.38 8.92
N ILE A 11 32.00 33.08 8.31
CA ILE A 11 32.04 32.30 7.06
C ILE A 11 31.50 30.88 7.31
N LEU A 12 31.93 30.22 8.40
CA LEU A 12 31.45 28.88 8.74
C LEU A 12 29.94 28.84 8.95
N LEU A 13 29.42 29.85 9.62
CA LEU A 13 27.98 29.95 9.89
C LEU A 13 27.16 30.18 8.62
N ALA A 14 27.64 31.05 7.72
CA ALA A 14 27.02 31.29 6.42
C ALA A 14 27.06 30.02 5.55
N ALA A 15 28.20 29.35 5.49
CA ALA A 15 28.33 28.10 4.73
C ALA A 15 27.47 26.98 5.32
N ALA A 16 27.42 26.83 6.64
CA ALA A 16 26.56 25.86 7.31
C ALA A 16 25.07 26.11 7.00
N LEU A 17 24.62 27.38 7.01
CA LEU A 17 23.26 27.74 6.63
C LEU A 17 22.91 27.35 5.20
N VAL A 18 23.80 27.64 4.26
CA VAL A 18 23.59 27.25 2.84
C VAL A 18 23.49 25.72 2.69
N VAL A 19 24.40 24.99 3.34
CA VAL A 19 24.40 23.51 3.30
C VAL A 19 23.10 22.96 3.90
N ILE A 20 22.70 23.43 5.08
CA ILE A 20 21.44 23.00 5.72
C ILE A 20 20.24 23.32 4.85
N ALA A 21 20.15 24.52 4.29
CA ALA A 21 19.06 24.93 3.40
C ALA A 21 19.00 24.02 2.16
N THR A 22 20.13 23.75 1.52
CA THR A 22 20.21 22.88 0.34
C THR A 22 19.76 21.45 0.64
N PHE A 23 20.27 20.86 1.72
CA PHE A 23 19.86 19.51 2.12
C PHE A 23 18.39 19.44 2.54
N SER A 24 17.88 20.47 3.23
CA SER A 24 16.45 20.53 3.59
C SER A 24 15.55 20.59 2.37
N LEU A 25 15.86 21.46 1.40
CA LEU A 25 15.11 21.55 0.14
C LEU A 25 15.16 20.24 -0.66
N PHE A 26 16.34 19.63 -0.74
CA PHE A 26 16.54 18.36 -1.42
C PHE A 26 15.69 17.23 -0.75
N THR A 27 15.72 17.16 0.58
CA THR A 27 14.95 16.15 1.33
C THR A 27 13.45 16.33 1.14
N LEU A 28 12.94 17.58 1.19
CA LEU A 28 11.52 17.89 0.97
C LEU A 28 11.09 17.56 -0.47
N TYR A 29 11.91 17.93 -1.45
CA TYR A 29 11.64 17.62 -2.86
C TYR A 29 11.58 16.11 -3.10
N ASN A 30 12.55 15.39 -2.57
CA ASN A 30 12.63 13.91 -2.71
C ASN A 30 11.48 13.20 -2.00
N ASP A 31 11.09 13.66 -0.78
CA ASP A 31 9.92 13.12 -0.06
C ASP A 31 8.63 13.28 -0.87
N SER A 32 8.43 14.46 -1.48
CA SER A 32 7.25 14.72 -2.33
C SER A 32 7.24 13.83 -3.57
N LEU A 33 8.38 13.68 -4.25
CA LEU A 33 8.49 12.86 -5.46
C LEU A 33 8.24 11.38 -5.15
N GLN A 34 8.84 10.86 -4.08
CA GLN A 34 8.69 9.47 -3.66
C GLN A 34 7.25 9.13 -3.23
N ARG A 35 6.55 10.06 -2.56
CA ARG A 35 5.13 9.86 -2.19
C ARG A 35 4.24 9.69 -3.41
N THR A 36 4.44 10.50 -4.44
CA THR A 36 3.66 10.41 -5.68
C THR A 36 3.94 9.09 -6.39
N SER A 37 5.22 8.73 -6.58
CA SER A 37 5.60 7.47 -7.21
C SER A 37 5.07 6.24 -6.47
N ILE A 38 5.24 6.18 -5.14
CA ILE A 38 4.74 5.05 -4.34
C ILE A 38 3.21 4.96 -4.37
N ARG A 39 2.53 6.10 -4.44
CA ARG A 39 1.07 6.09 -4.59
C ARG A 39 0.64 5.50 -5.93
N GLU A 40 1.26 5.94 -7.03
CA GLU A 40 0.99 5.42 -8.37
C GLU A 40 1.32 3.92 -8.44
N ASP A 41 2.49 3.50 -7.97
CA ASP A 41 2.89 2.10 -7.92
C ASP A 41 1.91 1.24 -7.09
N LEU A 42 1.40 1.78 -5.99
CA LEU A 42 0.41 1.08 -5.15
C LEU A 42 -0.96 1.01 -5.83
N GLU A 43 -1.39 2.06 -6.53
CA GLU A 43 -2.63 2.05 -7.32
C GLU A 43 -2.57 0.98 -8.41
N ASP A 44 -1.50 0.93 -9.16
CA ASP A 44 -1.28 -0.06 -10.22
C ASP A 44 -1.22 -1.49 -9.65
N TYR A 45 -0.47 -1.68 -8.56
CA TYR A 45 -0.38 -2.96 -7.88
C TYR A 45 -1.73 -3.47 -7.38
N LEU A 46 -2.53 -2.62 -6.70
CA LEU A 46 -3.84 -3.02 -6.19
C LEU A 46 -4.84 -3.26 -7.32
N HIS A 47 -4.75 -2.49 -8.41
CA HIS A 47 -5.58 -2.72 -9.58
C HIS A 47 -5.27 -4.07 -10.24
N GLU A 48 -4.00 -4.36 -10.50
CA GLU A 48 -3.56 -5.63 -11.08
C GLU A 48 -3.94 -6.83 -10.19
N MET A 49 -3.67 -6.74 -8.89
CA MET A 49 -4.04 -7.79 -7.92
C MET A 49 -5.56 -7.99 -7.86
N GLY A 50 -6.32 -6.90 -7.97
CA GLY A 50 -7.78 -6.95 -8.04
C GLY A 50 -8.30 -7.66 -9.28
N GLU A 51 -7.75 -7.36 -10.45
CA GLU A 51 -8.13 -8.02 -11.71
C GLU A 51 -7.75 -9.51 -11.72
N ILE A 52 -6.56 -9.85 -11.23
CA ILE A 52 -6.14 -11.26 -11.11
C ILE A 52 -7.05 -12.00 -10.14
N THR A 53 -7.36 -11.42 -8.98
CA THR A 53 -8.27 -12.03 -8.01
C THR A 53 -9.68 -12.20 -8.58
N ALA A 54 -10.21 -11.18 -9.26
CA ALA A 54 -11.52 -11.23 -9.91
C ALA A 54 -11.57 -12.32 -11.00
N SER A 55 -10.52 -12.44 -11.81
CA SER A 55 -10.39 -13.49 -12.82
C SER A 55 -10.32 -14.89 -12.20
N ASN A 56 -9.56 -15.06 -11.12
CA ASN A 56 -9.47 -16.33 -10.39
C ASN A 56 -10.84 -16.75 -9.83
N VAL A 57 -11.56 -15.80 -9.21
CA VAL A 57 -12.93 -16.05 -8.69
C VAL A 57 -13.89 -16.37 -9.81
N GLN A 58 -13.86 -15.62 -10.91
CA GLN A 58 -14.67 -15.89 -12.11
C GLN A 58 -14.43 -17.31 -12.65
N ASN A 59 -13.18 -17.69 -12.86
CA ASN A 59 -12.83 -19.01 -13.39
C ASN A 59 -13.25 -20.12 -12.43
N TRP A 60 -13.06 -19.92 -11.14
CA TRP A 60 -13.45 -20.86 -10.11
C TRP A 60 -14.96 -21.06 -10.04
N LEU A 61 -15.75 -19.98 -10.10
CA LEU A 61 -17.22 -20.02 -10.14
C LEU A 61 -17.75 -20.62 -11.44
N SER A 62 -17.17 -20.22 -12.59
CA SER A 62 -17.61 -20.72 -13.90
C SER A 62 -17.53 -22.24 -14.02
N GLY A 63 -16.44 -22.85 -13.51
CA GLY A 63 -16.34 -24.32 -13.47
C GLY A 63 -17.45 -24.99 -12.65
N ARG A 64 -17.88 -24.35 -11.56
CA ARG A 64 -18.96 -24.87 -10.68
C ARG A 64 -20.35 -24.62 -11.27
N ILE A 65 -20.53 -23.49 -11.92
CA ILE A 65 -21.75 -23.19 -12.70
C ILE A 65 -21.97 -24.27 -13.76
N LEU A 66 -20.95 -24.60 -14.55
CA LEU A 66 -21.01 -25.64 -15.55
C LEU A 66 -21.36 -27.03 -14.97
N LEU A 67 -20.89 -27.36 -13.76
CA LEU A 67 -21.25 -28.62 -13.09
C LEU A 67 -22.74 -28.66 -12.75
N ILE A 68 -23.29 -27.60 -12.18
CA ILE A 68 -24.73 -27.53 -11.83
C ILE A 68 -25.59 -27.45 -13.08
N GLU A 69 -25.19 -26.74 -14.12
CA GLU A 69 -25.91 -26.73 -15.41
C GLU A 69 -25.94 -28.11 -16.07
N ASN A 70 -24.80 -28.81 -16.08
CA ASN A 70 -24.71 -30.17 -16.61
C ASN A 70 -25.62 -31.12 -15.81
N LEU A 71 -25.62 -31.02 -14.48
CA LEU A 71 -26.48 -31.79 -13.61
C LEU A 71 -27.98 -31.52 -13.92
N ALA A 72 -28.35 -30.24 -14.06
CA ALA A 72 -29.72 -29.84 -14.40
C ALA A 72 -30.15 -30.37 -15.77
N GLN A 73 -29.28 -30.31 -16.79
CA GLN A 73 -29.53 -30.83 -18.14
C GLN A 73 -29.63 -32.36 -18.14
N THR A 74 -28.85 -33.05 -17.32
CA THR A 74 -28.88 -34.51 -17.23
C THR A 74 -30.19 -34.97 -16.57
N LEU A 75 -30.60 -34.33 -15.46
CA LEU A 75 -31.86 -34.58 -14.79
C LEU A 75 -33.09 -34.22 -15.63
N ALA A 76 -32.93 -33.28 -16.59
CA ALA A 76 -33.99 -32.97 -17.56
C ALA A 76 -34.35 -34.15 -18.46
N ARG A 77 -33.46 -35.12 -18.66
CA ARG A 77 -33.67 -36.33 -19.46
C ARG A 77 -34.34 -37.44 -18.65
N ASP A 78 -33.85 -37.63 -17.43
CA ASP A 78 -34.40 -38.59 -16.47
C ASP A 78 -34.19 -38.10 -15.04
N HIS A 79 -35.28 -37.83 -14.34
CA HIS A 79 -35.29 -37.37 -12.95
C HIS A 79 -36.01 -38.37 -12.05
N SER A 80 -36.00 -39.65 -12.43
CA SER A 80 -36.47 -40.73 -11.54
C SER A 80 -35.66 -40.68 -10.21
N PRO A 81 -36.27 -41.14 -9.11
CA PRO A 81 -35.59 -41.13 -7.81
C PRO A 81 -34.21 -41.80 -7.83
N GLU A 82 -34.09 -42.93 -8.54
CA GLU A 82 -32.86 -43.73 -8.66
C GLU A 82 -31.81 -42.96 -9.43
N THR A 83 -32.16 -42.38 -10.58
CA THR A 83 -31.23 -41.56 -11.40
C THR A 83 -30.82 -40.29 -10.64
N THR A 84 -31.78 -39.61 -9.99
CA THR A 84 -31.47 -38.40 -9.22
C THR A 84 -30.48 -38.69 -8.09
N GLN A 85 -30.70 -39.77 -7.34
CA GLN A 85 -29.79 -40.18 -6.29
C GLN A 85 -28.40 -40.51 -6.82
N ALA A 86 -28.29 -41.31 -7.86
CA ALA A 86 -27.03 -41.72 -8.46
C ALA A 86 -26.24 -40.51 -9.01
N LEU A 87 -26.88 -39.53 -9.59
CA LEU A 87 -26.24 -38.31 -10.10
C LEU A 87 -25.75 -37.40 -8.97
N LEU A 88 -26.57 -37.21 -7.91
CA LEU A 88 -26.18 -36.40 -6.77
C LEU A 88 -25.08 -37.02 -5.91
N GLU A 89 -24.94 -38.36 -5.94
CA GLU A 89 -23.87 -39.10 -5.24
C GLU A 89 -22.52 -39.14 -5.98
N GLN A 90 -22.39 -38.47 -7.13
CA GLN A 90 -21.12 -38.44 -7.85
C GLN A 90 -19.99 -37.83 -7.00
N PRO A 91 -18.82 -38.51 -6.89
CA PRO A 91 -17.72 -38.06 -6.04
C PRO A 91 -17.23 -36.64 -6.38
N LEU A 92 -17.30 -36.23 -7.65
CA LEU A 92 -16.93 -34.90 -8.09
C LEU A 92 -17.82 -33.81 -7.44
N LEU A 93 -19.11 -34.06 -7.35
CA LEU A 93 -20.05 -33.11 -6.72
C LEU A 93 -19.78 -33.01 -5.21
N GLY A 94 -19.65 -34.15 -4.51
CA GLY A 94 -19.37 -34.17 -3.08
C GLY A 94 -18.01 -33.57 -2.68
N SER A 95 -17.03 -33.57 -3.60
CA SER A 95 -15.74 -32.89 -3.36
C SER A 95 -15.77 -31.39 -3.68
N THR A 96 -16.81 -30.94 -4.42
CA THR A 96 -16.90 -29.58 -4.92
C THR A 96 -17.87 -28.70 -4.13
N PHE A 97 -18.99 -29.31 -3.69
CA PHE A 97 -20.09 -28.63 -2.99
C PHE A 97 -20.28 -29.25 -1.60
N LEU A 98 -20.78 -28.42 -0.67
CA LEU A 98 -21.23 -28.90 0.66
C LEU A 98 -22.44 -29.80 0.52
N PHE A 99 -23.42 -29.35 -0.28
CA PHE A 99 -24.63 -30.06 -0.65
C PHE A 99 -24.87 -29.88 -2.14
N THR A 100 -25.40 -30.93 -2.79
CA THR A 100 -26.04 -30.86 -4.09
C THR A 100 -27.44 -31.45 -4.01
N TYR A 101 -28.39 -30.83 -4.67
CA TYR A 101 -29.78 -31.20 -4.51
C TYR A 101 -30.68 -30.84 -5.68
N LEU A 102 -31.83 -31.51 -5.73
CA LEU A 102 -32.94 -31.18 -6.61
C LEU A 102 -34.18 -30.86 -5.75
N GLY A 103 -34.76 -29.68 -5.95
CA GLY A 103 -36.09 -29.34 -5.46
C GLY A 103 -37.08 -29.33 -6.62
N GLN A 104 -38.13 -30.10 -6.55
CA GLN A 104 -39.12 -30.20 -7.60
C GLN A 104 -40.27 -29.23 -7.39
N THR A 105 -41.07 -29.01 -8.45
CA THR A 105 -42.24 -28.10 -8.40
C THR A 105 -43.36 -28.60 -7.53
N ASP A 106 -43.43 -29.91 -7.26
CA ASP A 106 -44.39 -30.52 -6.32
C ASP A 106 -43.95 -30.38 -4.86
N GLY A 107 -42.72 -29.90 -4.58
CA GLY A 107 -42.14 -29.76 -3.22
C GLY A 107 -41.25 -30.94 -2.83
N THR A 108 -41.10 -31.96 -3.68
CA THR A 108 -40.14 -33.03 -3.43
C THR A 108 -38.72 -32.49 -3.39
N TYR A 109 -37.91 -32.94 -2.41
CA TYR A 109 -36.51 -32.52 -2.22
C TYR A 109 -35.63 -33.74 -2.04
N THR A 110 -34.55 -33.78 -2.82
CA THR A 110 -33.51 -34.82 -2.73
C THR A 110 -32.15 -34.15 -2.66
N ALA A 111 -31.34 -34.47 -1.65
CA ALA A 111 -30.04 -33.87 -1.43
C ALA A 111 -28.94 -34.90 -1.13
N ARG A 112 -27.71 -34.54 -1.43
CA ARG A 112 -26.48 -35.27 -1.04
C ARG A 112 -25.41 -34.28 -0.55
N PRO A 113 -24.74 -34.60 0.58
CA PRO A 113 -25.12 -35.66 1.54
C PRO A 113 -26.52 -35.45 2.09
N THR A 114 -27.11 -36.49 2.64
CA THR A 114 -28.39 -36.39 3.36
C THR A 114 -28.19 -35.60 4.65
N SER A 115 -29.14 -34.77 5.00
CA SER A 115 -29.11 -33.93 6.21
C SER A 115 -30.45 -33.88 6.90
N ASP A 116 -30.42 -33.61 8.19
CA ASP A 116 -31.65 -33.40 8.97
C ASP A 116 -32.18 -31.98 8.70
N LEU A 117 -33.36 -31.96 8.05
CA LEU A 117 -34.03 -30.70 7.73
C LEU A 117 -35.25 -30.50 8.64
N PRO A 118 -35.71 -29.27 8.90
CA PRO A 118 -36.93 -28.99 9.59
C PRO A 118 -38.13 -29.74 8.94
N ALA A 119 -39.08 -30.20 9.73
CA ALA A 119 -40.23 -30.97 9.25
C ALA A 119 -41.14 -30.20 8.25
N ASP A 120 -41.08 -28.86 8.28
CA ASP A 120 -41.81 -27.94 7.39
C ASP A 120 -40.94 -27.42 6.23
N TYR A 121 -39.80 -28.06 5.94
CA TYR A 121 -38.91 -27.64 4.87
C TYR A 121 -39.63 -27.80 3.51
N ASP A 122 -39.71 -26.65 2.81
CA ASP A 122 -40.22 -26.60 1.44
C ASP A 122 -39.12 -25.93 0.55
N PRO A 123 -38.52 -26.67 -0.42
CA PRO A 123 -37.49 -26.15 -1.30
C PRO A 123 -37.95 -24.91 -2.08
N ARG A 124 -39.24 -24.83 -2.43
CA ARG A 124 -39.83 -23.72 -3.20
C ARG A 124 -39.81 -22.38 -2.47
N ARG A 125 -39.65 -22.39 -1.15
CA ARG A 125 -39.56 -21.19 -0.30
C ARG A 125 -38.13 -20.77 -0.07
N ARG A 126 -37.14 -21.52 -0.55
CA ARG A 126 -35.72 -21.26 -0.30
C ARG A 126 -35.16 -20.20 -1.24
N PRO A 127 -34.13 -19.41 -0.81
CA PRO A 127 -33.50 -18.37 -1.62
C PRO A 127 -33.03 -18.87 -2.98
N TRP A 128 -32.35 -20.02 -3.01
CA TRP A 128 -31.80 -20.62 -4.22
C TRP A 128 -32.88 -21.00 -5.25
N TYR A 129 -34.01 -21.52 -4.80
CA TYR A 129 -35.11 -21.90 -5.67
C TYR A 129 -35.75 -20.65 -6.31
N ASN A 130 -36.04 -19.64 -5.46
CA ASN A 130 -36.60 -18.38 -5.92
C ASN A 130 -35.68 -17.61 -6.84
N ALA A 131 -34.38 -17.59 -6.55
CA ALA A 131 -33.37 -16.94 -7.41
C ALA A 131 -33.36 -17.55 -8.82
N ALA A 132 -33.26 -18.89 -8.91
CA ALA A 132 -33.18 -19.57 -10.20
C ALA A 132 -34.51 -19.46 -11.01
N THR A 133 -35.66 -19.57 -10.33
CA THR A 133 -36.94 -19.43 -11.02
C THR A 133 -37.19 -18.01 -11.49
N SER A 134 -36.82 -17.01 -10.73
CA SER A 134 -36.96 -15.59 -11.10
C SER A 134 -36.00 -15.20 -12.22
N ALA A 135 -34.77 -15.68 -12.17
CA ALA A 135 -33.75 -15.41 -13.22
C ALA A 135 -34.05 -16.20 -14.51
N GLY A 136 -34.78 -17.33 -14.42
CA GLY A 136 -35.04 -18.21 -15.54
C GLY A 136 -33.82 -18.90 -16.16
N GLN A 137 -32.66 -18.73 -15.54
CA GLN A 137 -31.35 -19.26 -15.94
C GLN A 137 -30.51 -19.58 -14.69
N THR A 138 -29.35 -20.21 -14.88
CA THR A 138 -28.43 -20.47 -13.79
C THR A 138 -27.95 -19.16 -13.16
N THR A 139 -28.01 -19.10 -11.83
CA THR A 139 -27.63 -17.91 -11.06
C THR A 139 -26.93 -18.29 -9.75
N LEU A 140 -26.31 -17.31 -9.10
CA LEU A 140 -25.82 -17.42 -7.74
C LEU A 140 -26.73 -16.65 -6.80
N THR A 141 -26.85 -17.15 -5.56
CA THR A 141 -27.57 -16.42 -4.51
C THR A 141 -26.64 -15.42 -3.81
N GLU A 142 -27.23 -14.45 -3.11
CA GLU A 142 -26.53 -13.84 -1.98
C GLU A 142 -26.30 -14.89 -0.88
N PRO A 143 -25.37 -14.63 0.06
CA PRO A 143 -25.18 -15.50 1.21
C PRO A 143 -26.47 -15.63 2.03
N TYR A 144 -26.79 -16.84 2.41
CA TYR A 144 -27.89 -17.11 3.33
C TYR A 144 -27.55 -18.25 4.28
N MET A 145 -28.32 -18.37 5.39
CA MET A 145 -28.13 -19.42 6.39
C MET A 145 -28.68 -20.76 5.87
N GLU A 146 -27.79 -21.74 5.73
CA GLU A 146 -28.18 -23.11 5.39
C GLU A 146 -28.79 -23.78 6.64
N PRO A 147 -30.05 -24.35 6.56
CA PRO A 147 -30.77 -24.78 7.74
C PRO A 147 -30.22 -26.06 8.38
N ALA A 148 -29.55 -26.94 7.65
CA ALA A 148 -29.03 -28.21 8.19
C ALA A 148 -27.74 -28.03 9.00
N ILE A 149 -26.86 -27.13 8.56
CA ILE A 149 -25.53 -26.93 9.19
C ILE A 149 -25.40 -25.60 9.94
N HIS A 150 -26.37 -24.70 9.81
CA HIS A 150 -26.38 -23.36 10.42
C HIS A 150 -25.11 -22.53 10.05
N GLU A 151 -24.68 -22.65 8.79
CA GLU A 151 -23.59 -21.87 8.23
C GLU A 151 -24.06 -21.04 7.04
N LEU A 152 -23.36 -19.93 6.78
CA LEU A 152 -23.59 -19.13 5.58
C LEU A 152 -23.05 -19.82 4.34
N VAL A 153 -23.87 -19.93 3.31
CA VAL A 153 -23.53 -20.51 2.02
C VAL A 153 -23.87 -19.57 0.88
N LEU A 154 -23.16 -19.74 -0.24
CA LEU A 154 -23.54 -19.24 -1.55
C LEU A 154 -24.01 -20.44 -2.37
N THR A 155 -25.16 -20.32 -3.03
CA THR A 155 -25.68 -21.41 -3.86
C THR A 155 -25.64 -21.06 -5.34
N ILE A 156 -25.12 -21.97 -6.13
CA ILE A 156 -25.34 -21.99 -7.58
C ILE A 156 -26.64 -22.76 -7.82
N ALA A 157 -27.61 -22.13 -8.42
CA ALA A 157 -28.92 -22.73 -8.69
C ALA A 157 -29.27 -22.62 -10.17
N SER A 158 -29.73 -23.75 -10.77
CA SER A 158 -30.10 -23.86 -12.18
C SER A 158 -31.51 -24.41 -12.33
N PRO A 159 -32.39 -23.73 -13.08
CA PRO A 159 -33.71 -24.27 -13.36
C PRO A 159 -33.62 -25.53 -14.24
N ALA A 160 -34.25 -26.61 -13.81
CA ALA A 160 -34.31 -27.84 -14.54
C ALA A 160 -35.62 -27.91 -15.35
N ARG A 161 -35.53 -28.12 -16.66
CA ARG A 161 -36.67 -28.07 -17.60
C ARG A 161 -36.72 -29.32 -18.47
N GLN A 162 -37.88 -29.92 -18.58
CA GLN A 162 -38.15 -31.04 -19.48
C GLN A 162 -39.11 -30.58 -20.56
N GLY A 163 -38.73 -30.72 -21.84
CA GLY A 163 -39.58 -30.24 -22.93
C GLY A 163 -39.90 -28.73 -22.88
N GLY A 164 -39.06 -27.92 -22.25
CA GLY A 164 -39.26 -26.49 -22.05
C GLY A 164 -40.04 -26.12 -20.75
N GLN A 165 -40.70 -27.11 -20.14
CA GLN A 165 -41.48 -26.91 -18.90
C GLN A 165 -40.56 -27.10 -17.68
N PRO A 166 -40.61 -26.19 -16.69
CA PRO A 166 -39.81 -26.32 -15.48
C PRO A 166 -40.39 -27.46 -14.62
N PHE A 167 -39.55 -28.39 -14.18
CA PHE A 167 -39.95 -29.44 -13.23
C PHE A 167 -39.27 -29.27 -11.87
N GLY A 168 -38.25 -28.41 -11.76
CA GLY A 168 -37.56 -28.16 -10.52
C GLY A 168 -36.38 -27.20 -10.68
N VAL A 169 -35.59 -27.12 -9.64
CA VAL A 169 -34.33 -26.38 -9.57
C VAL A 169 -33.26 -27.29 -8.97
N VAL A 170 -32.10 -27.32 -9.60
CA VAL A 170 -30.90 -28.00 -9.11
C VAL A 170 -30.01 -26.97 -8.40
N GLY A 171 -29.50 -27.30 -7.22
CA GLY A 171 -28.64 -26.44 -6.46
C GLY A 171 -27.35 -27.12 -6.01
N GLY A 172 -26.31 -26.31 -5.81
CA GLY A 172 -25.04 -26.70 -5.20
C GLY A 172 -24.53 -25.60 -4.26
N ASP A 173 -24.36 -25.95 -2.99
CA ASP A 173 -23.94 -25.03 -1.94
C ASP A 173 -22.43 -24.94 -1.85
N LEU A 174 -21.92 -23.72 -1.86
CA LEU A 174 -20.52 -23.38 -1.69
C LEU A 174 -20.29 -22.80 -0.29
N SER A 175 -19.31 -23.33 0.43
CA SER A 175 -18.90 -22.76 1.71
C SER A 175 -18.32 -21.38 1.54
N LEU A 176 -18.78 -20.39 2.32
CA LEU A 176 -18.20 -19.06 2.36
C LEU A 176 -16.72 -19.11 2.72
N GLN A 177 -16.30 -20.01 3.60
CA GLN A 177 -14.90 -20.16 3.98
C GLN A 177 -14.02 -20.57 2.78
N THR A 178 -14.55 -21.43 1.90
CA THR A 178 -13.84 -21.80 0.67
C THR A 178 -13.73 -20.62 -0.27
N VAL A 179 -14.78 -19.82 -0.43
CA VAL A 179 -14.74 -18.60 -1.25
C VAL A 179 -13.77 -17.58 -0.67
N VAL A 180 -13.73 -17.39 0.65
CA VAL A 180 -12.72 -16.53 1.33
C VAL A 180 -11.29 -16.99 1.01
N LYS A 181 -11.02 -18.31 1.05
CA LYS A 181 -9.70 -18.85 0.71
C LYS A 181 -9.31 -18.58 -0.74
N ILE A 182 -10.24 -18.71 -1.67
CA ILE A 182 -10.00 -18.44 -3.10
C ILE A 182 -9.72 -16.95 -3.32
N ILE A 183 -10.53 -16.08 -2.74
CA ILE A 183 -10.38 -14.62 -2.85
C ILE A 183 -9.04 -14.16 -2.24
N ASN A 184 -8.61 -14.77 -1.14
CA ASN A 184 -7.36 -14.44 -0.45
C ASN A 184 -6.21 -15.43 -0.78
N SER A 185 -6.27 -16.10 -1.93
CA SER A 185 -5.19 -16.99 -2.37
C SER A 185 -3.91 -16.25 -2.79
N LEU A 186 -4.04 -14.97 -3.15
CA LEU A 186 -2.92 -14.09 -3.41
C LEU A 186 -2.43 -13.45 -2.11
N ASP A 187 -1.11 -13.35 -1.95
CA ASP A 187 -0.50 -12.71 -0.79
C ASP A 187 -0.40 -11.19 -1.00
N PHE A 188 -1.07 -10.44 -0.14
CA PHE A 188 -0.97 -8.98 -0.09
C PHE A 188 0.19 -8.50 0.80
N GLY A 189 1.21 -9.34 1.04
CA GLY A 189 2.37 -9.01 1.86
C GLY A 189 2.03 -8.66 3.32
N GLY A 190 0.94 -9.22 3.84
CA GLY A 190 0.44 -8.91 5.18
C GLY A 190 -0.11 -7.50 5.33
N MET A 191 -0.25 -6.74 4.24
CA MET A 191 -0.78 -5.37 4.25
C MET A 191 -2.31 -5.34 4.34
N GLY A 192 -3.00 -6.39 3.84
CA GLY A 192 -4.44 -6.36 3.76
C GLY A 192 -5.07 -7.68 3.36
N TYR A 193 -6.29 -7.58 2.85
CA TYR A 193 -7.11 -8.71 2.43
C TYR A 193 -8.04 -8.29 1.28
N ALA A 194 -8.58 -9.29 0.58
CA ALA A 194 -9.63 -9.12 -0.39
C ALA A 194 -10.99 -9.62 0.17
N PHE A 195 -12.07 -9.07 -0.37
CA PHE A 195 -13.46 -9.42 -0.05
C PHE A 195 -14.33 -9.29 -1.30
N LEU A 196 -15.53 -9.91 -1.27
CA LEU A 196 -16.50 -9.83 -2.37
C LEU A 196 -17.63 -8.89 -1.98
N VAL A 197 -18.02 -8.01 -2.89
CA VAL A 197 -19.09 -7.02 -2.68
C VAL A 197 -19.98 -6.95 -3.92
N SER A 198 -21.28 -6.72 -3.73
CA SER A 198 -22.22 -6.45 -4.82
C SER A 198 -22.16 -4.98 -5.27
N GLY A 199 -22.66 -4.68 -6.46
CA GLY A 199 -22.65 -3.33 -7.03
C GLY A 199 -23.42 -2.29 -6.22
N ASP A 200 -24.39 -2.70 -5.39
CA ASP A 200 -25.08 -1.84 -4.42
C ASP A 200 -24.33 -1.66 -3.08
N GLY A 201 -23.14 -2.27 -2.94
CA GLY A 201 -22.27 -2.10 -1.78
C GLY A 201 -22.49 -3.08 -0.64
N LYS A 202 -23.24 -4.16 -0.85
CA LYS A 202 -23.43 -5.22 0.16
C LYS A 202 -22.24 -6.18 0.16
N ILE A 203 -21.62 -6.42 1.31
CA ILE A 203 -20.51 -7.35 1.47
C ILE A 203 -21.02 -8.79 1.44
N LEU A 204 -20.61 -9.55 0.43
CA LEU A 204 -21.06 -10.93 0.22
C LEU A 204 -20.11 -11.94 0.86
N VAL A 205 -18.81 -11.70 0.78
CA VAL A 205 -17.78 -12.58 1.35
C VAL A 205 -16.70 -11.71 1.98
N HIS A 206 -16.33 -11.99 3.22
CA HIS A 206 -15.31 -11.24 3.95
C HIS A 206 -14.53 -12.17 4.89
N PRO A 207 -13.22 -11.97 5.13
CA PRO A 207 -12.45 -12.74 6.11
C PRO A 207 -13.01 -12.66 7.53
N ASP A 208 -13.52 -11.50 7.92
CA ASP A 208 -14.30 -11.31 9.14
C ASP A 208 -15.78 -11.59 8.85
N LYS A 209 -16.30 -12.69 9.43
CA LYS A 209 -17.68 -13.14 9.23
C LYS A 209 -18.72 -12.11 9.69
N ASP A 210 -18.39 -11.27 10.66
CA ASP A 210 -19.29 -10.25 11.21
C ASP A 210 -19.55 -9.11 10.23
N GLN A 211 -18.77 -9.00 9.15
CA GLN A 211 -18.95 -8.00 8.09
C GLN A 211 -19.82 -8.50 6.95
N VAL A 212 -20.05 -9.82 6.86
CA VAL A 212 -20.89 -10.40 5.78
C VAL A 212 -22.31 -9.91 5.90
N MET A 213 -22.94 -9.58 4.79
CA MET A 213 -24.29 -9.01 4.63
C MET A 213 -24.46 -7.57 5.12
N LYS A 214 -23.42 -6.91 5.65
CA LYS A 214 -23.44 -5.47 5.92
C LYS A 214 -23.16 -4.67 4.65
N SER A 215 -23.61 -3.41 4.64
CA SER A 215 -23.24 -2.48 3.57
C SER A 215 -21.85 -1.88 3.79
N LEU A 216 -21.21 -1.41 2.71
CA LEU A 216 -19.96 -0.66 2.83
C LEU A 216 -20.12 0.58 3.72
N SER A 217 -21.30 1.20 3.75
CA SER A 217 -21.59 2.34 4.64
C SER A 217 -21.66 1.98 6.11
N ASP A 218 -22.06 0.76 6.45
CA ASP A 218 -22.07 0.28 7.83
C ASP A 218 -20.65 -0.02 8.33
N VAL A 219 -19.81 -0.55 7.45
CA VAL A 219 -18.41 -0.91 7.77
C VAL A 219 -17.49 0.30 7.72
N TYR A 220 -17.72 1.22 6.77
CA TYR A 220 -16.95 2.43 6.56
C TYR A 220 -17.86 3.68 6.65
N PRO A 221 -18.37 4.02 7.84
CA PRO A 221 -19.33 5.12 8.00
C PRO A 221 -18.70 6.51 7.73
N ARG A 222 -17.39 6.61 7.87
CA ARG A 222 -16.62 7.79 7.48
C ARG A 222 -15.92 7.52 6.16
N ASN A 223 -16.22 8.34 5.13
CA ASN A 223 -15.69 8.21 3.78
C ASN A 223 -16.00 6.83 3.16
N THR A 224 -17.27 6.47 3.09
CA THR A 224 -17.72 5.22 2.44
C THR A 224 -17.14 5.12 1.03
N PRO A 225 -16.37 4.05 0.71
CA PRO A 225 -15.75 3.89 -0.58
C PRO A 225 -16.80 3.66 -1.67
N LYS A 226 -16.60 4.24 -2.85
CA LYS A 226 -17.48 4.07 -4.01
C LYS A 226 -16.95 2.96 -4.90
N ILE A 227 -17.81 1.99 -5.23
CA ILE A 227 -17.49 0.91 -6.16
C ILE A 227 -17.21 1.49 -7.55
N GLY A 228 -16.14 1.02 -8.22
CA GLY A 228 -15.77 1.44 -9.57
C GLY A 228 -15.02 2.78 -9.65
N SER A 229 -14.78 3.47 -8.55
CA SER A 229 -14.11 4.80 -8.55
C SER A 229 -12.59 4.74 -8.30
N GLY A 230 -11.93 3.63 -8.62
CA GLY A 230 -10.48 3.50 -8.43
C GLY A 230 -10.08 3.45 -6.95
N PHE A 231 -9.06 4.19 -6.60
CA PHE A 231 -8.41 4.19 -5.29
C PHE A 231 -9.11 5.12 -4.30
N SER A 232 -9.58 4.60 -3.18
CA SER A 232 -10.28 5.38 -2.15
C SER A 232 -9.70 5.11 -0.76
N GLU A 233 -9.74 6.12 0.11
CA GLU A 233 -9.36 5.99 1.52
C GLU A 233 -10.59 6.01 2.41
N ALA A 234 -10.67 5.06 3.35
CA ALA A 234 -11.73 4.97 4.34
C ALA A 234 -11.17 4.59 5.71
N GLU A 235 -11.89 4.93 6.78
CA GLU A 235 -11.50 4.60 8.15
C GLU A 235 -12.17 3.31 8.62
N LEU A 236 -11.37 2.36 9.13
CA LEU A 236 -11.85 1.12 9.75
C LEU A 236 -11.16 0.92 11.10
N HIS A 237 -11.93 0.90 12.19
CA HIS A 237 -11.43 0.72 13.56
C HIS A 237 -10.29 1.68 13.94
N GLY A 238 -10.35 2.93 13.49
CA GLY A 238 -9.32 3.95 13.77
C GLY A 238 -8.10 3.90 12.86
N ASN A 239 -8.02 2.94 11.94
CA ASN A 239 -6.94 2.85 10.94
C ASN A 239 -7.43 3.32 9.57
N THR A 240 -6.61 4.06 8.86
CA THR A 240 -6.90 4.42 7.47
C THR A 240 -6.64 3.20 6.56
N ARG A 241 -7.67 2.81 5.82
CA ARG A 241 -7.60 1.74 4.82
C ARG A 241 -7.63 2.35 3.43
N ILE A 242 -6.89 1.74 2.53
CA ILE A 242 -6.93 2.03 1.09
C ILE A 242 -7.74 0.92 0.45
N LEU A 243 -8.74 1.31 -0.35
CA LEU A 243 -9.64 0.38 -1.02
C LEU A 243 -9.60 0.57 -2.53
N SER A 244 -9.62 -0.56 -3.23
CA SER A 244 -9.75 -0.65 -4.69
C SER A 244 -10.79 -1.72 -5.03
N PHE A 245 -11.54 -1.51 -6.14
CA PHE A 245 -12.60 -2.44 -6.56
C PHE A 245 -12.39 -2.86 -8.01
N SER A 246 -12.39 -4.17 -8.27
CA SER A 246 -12.26 -4.76 -9.60
C SER A 246 -13.48 -5.62 -9.94
N PRO A 247 -14.15 -5.42 -11.09
CA PRO A 247 -15.35 -6.15 -11.44
C PRO A 247 -15.08 -7.65 -11.70
N VAL A 248 -15.94 -8.52 -11.18
CA VAL A 248 -15.94 -9.95 -11.53
C VAL A 248 -16.76 -10.12 -12.80
N LYS A 249 -16.09 -10.18 -13.95
CA LYS A 249 -16.73 -10.27 -15.27
C LYS A 249 -17.27 -11.68 -15.53
N GLY A 250 -18.25 -11.81 -16.44
CA GLY A 250 -18.72 -13.10 -16.96
C GLY A 250 -19.68 -13.87 -16.05
N LEU A 251 -20.19 -13.27 -14.98
CA LEU A 251 -21.29 -13.81 -14.18
C LEU A 251 -22.60 -13.18 -14.66
N SER A 252 -23.39 -13.92 -15.42
CA SER A 252 -24.63 -13.41 -16.01
C SER A 252 -25.62 -12.90 -14.97
N GLY A 253 -26.02 -11.63 -15.10
CA GLY A 253 -27.02 -11.00 -14.22
C GLY A 253 -26.52 -10.61 -12.83
N LEU A 254 -25.21 -10.72 -12.57
CA LEU A 254 -24.60 -10.35 -11.29
C LEU A 254 -23.60 -9.21 -11.50
N ASP A 255 -23.71 -8.20 -10.65
CA ASP A 255 -22.80 -7.06 -10.61
C ASP A 255 -21.96 -7.15 -9.33
N TRP A 256 -20.89 -7.96 -9.40
CA TRP A 256 -20.03 -8.25 -8.26
C TRP A 256 -18.62 -7.72 -8.47
N TYR A 257 -18.00 -7.31 -7.38
CA TYR A 257 -16.67 -6.74 -7.36
C TYR A 257 -15.77 -7.40 -6.30
N ILE A 258 -14.52 -7.57 -6.64
CA ILE A 258 -13.48 -7.83 -5.64
C ILE A 258 -13.05 -6.49 -5.06
N GLY A 259 -13.30 -6.30 -3.77
CA GLY A 259 -12.73 -5.22 -2.98
C GLY A 259 -11.41 -5.66 -2.37
N ILE A 260 -10.35 -4.88 -2.54
CA ILE A 260 -9.10 -5.05 -1.83
C ILE A 260 -9.00 -3.95 -0.79
N SER A 261 -8.70 -4.32 0.47
CA SER A 261 -8.53 -3.40 1.59
C SER A 261 -7.14 -3.57 2.17
N VAL A 262 -6.28 -2.54 2.05
CA VAL A 262 -4.94 -2.54 2.63
C VAL A 262 -4.80 -1.47 3.70
N ASP A 263 -3.97 -1.74 4.69
CA ASP A 263 -3.60 -0.81 5.74
C ASP A 263 -2.64 0.24 5.17
N LYS A 264 -3.03 1.51 5.26
CA LYS A 264 -2.25 2.62 4.70
C LYS A 264 -0.85 2.72 5.32
N ASP A 265 -0.75 2.57 6.64
CA ASP A 265 0.52 2.69 7.33
C ASP A 265 1.48 1.56 6.95
N LYS A 266 0.96 0.34 6.77
CA LYS A 266 1.75 -0.79 6.29
C LYS A 266 2.17 -0.64 4.83
N ALA A 267 1.27 -0.17 3.97
CA ALA A 267 1.56 0.08 2.56
C ALA A 267 2.66 1.15 2.38
N TYR A 268 2.67 2.18 3.24
CA TYR A 268 3.68 3.24 3.23
C TYR A 268 4.85 3.01 4.19
N ALA A 269 4.95 1.87 4.86
CA ALA A 269 6.02 1.58 5.83
C ALA A 269 7.43 1.66 5.21
N MET A 270 7.57 1.21 3.95
CA MET A 270 8.83 1.30 3.21
C MET A 270 9.27 2.75 3.00
N LEU A 271 8.31 3.65 2.67
CA LEU A 271 8.57 5.10 2.54
C LEU A 271 9.06 5.70 3.86
N THR A 272 8.41 5.35 4.97
CA THR A 272 8.81 5.83 6.29
C THR A 272 10.24 5.42 6.64
N LYS A 273 10.62 4.18 6.32
CA LYS A 273 11.98 3.67 6.53
C LYS A 273 13.01 4.40 5.66
N LEU A 274 12.71 4.62 4.38
CA LEU A 274 13.56 5.36 3.45
C LEU A 274 13.73 6.82 3.90
N ARG A 275 12.65 7.48 4.30
CA ARG A 275 12.67 8.85 4.83
C ARG A 275 13.55 8.98 6.06
N THR A 276 13.43 8.09 7.04
CA THR A 276 14.25 8.08 8.25
C THR A 276 15.74 7.92 7.91
N SER A 277 16.06 6.98 7.00
CA SER A 277 17.44 6.77 6.54
C SER A 277 18.00 8.00 5.83
N ALA A 278 17.21 8.65 4.98
CA ALA A 278 17.62 9.87 4.27
C ALA A 278 17.90 11.04 5.23
N ILE A 279 17.04 11.24 6.25
CA ILE A 279 17.25 12.27 7.27
C ILE A 279 18.54 12.01 8.06
N VAL A 280 18.78 10.78 8.49
CA VAL A 280 20.00 10.40 9.22
C VAL A 280 21.24 10.64 8.35
N ALA A 281 21.20 10.21 7.10
CA ALA A 281 22.31 10.43 6.16
C ALA A 281 22.58 11.93 5.93
N ALA A 282 21.53 12.74 5.77
CA ALA A 282 21.65 14.19 5.61
C ALA A 282 22.27 14.84 6.85
N LEU A 283 21.87 14.45 8.07
CA LEU A 283 22.45 14.96 9.32
C LEU A 283 23.93 14.63 9.41
N ILE A 284 24.33 13.40 9.10
CA ILE A 284 25.73 12.97 9.10
C ILE A 284 26.53 13.80 8.08
N ALA A 285 25.98 13.97 6.86
CA ALA A 285 26.63 14.75 5.81
C ALA A 285 26.83 16.23 6.22
N VAL A 286 25.81 16.87 6.79
CA VAL A 286 25.87 18.24 7.29
C VAL A 286 26.99 18.39 8.35
N VAL A 287 27.02 17.49 9.33
CA VAL A 287 28.05 17.51 10.39
C VAL A 287 29.45 17.34 9.79
N ALA A 288 29.63 16.37 8.89
CA ALA A 288 30.92 16.12 8.23
C ALA A 288 31.39 17.33 7.42
N ILE A 289 30.49 17.96 6.65
CA ILE A 289 30.81 19.15 5.84
C ILE A 289 31.17 20.33 6.74
N VAL A 290 30.43 20.57 7.83
CA VAL A 290 30.71 21.68 8.76
C VAL A 290 32.05 21.48 9.46
N LEU A 291 32.40 20.26 9.87
CA LEU A 291 33.69 19.94 10.47
C LEU A 291 34.85 20.15 9.45
N LEU A 292 34.65 19.66 8.24
CA LEU A 292 35.67 19.78 7.15
C LEU A 292 35.89 21.24 6.76
N LEU A 293 34.81 22.01 6.61
CA LEU A 293 34.87 23.45 6.37
C LEU A 293 35.52 24.19 7.53
N GLY A 294 35.22 23.84 8.77
CA GLY A 294 35.82 24.41 9.95
C GLY A 294 37.35 24.18 9.98
N MET A 295 37.76 22.94 9.66
CA MET A 295 39.18 22.60 9.53
C MET A 295 39.87 23.39 8.40
N LEU A 296 39.24 23.43 7.22
CA LEU A 296 39.78 24.14 6.05
C LEU A 296 39.92 25.64 6.33
N ILE A 297 38.88 26.27 6.88
CA ILE A 297 38.89 27.70 7.23
C ILE A 297 40.02 27.99 8.26
N ARG A 298 40.19 27.09 9.25
CA ARG A 298 41.28 27.27 10.26
C ARG A 298 42.64 27.26 9.60
N VAL A 299 42.91 26.33 8.69
CA VAL A 299 44.18 26.22 7.97
C VAL A 299 44.40 27.43 7.08
N LEU A 300 43.42 27.84 6.29
CA LEU A 300 43.51 28.97 5.35
C LEU A 300 43.60 30.33 6.05
N MET A 301 43.03 30.47 7.25
CA MET A 301 43.08 31.73 8.01
C MET A 301 44.30 31.86 8.91
N GLN A 302 45.12 30.83 9.06
CA GLN A 302 46.32 30.86 9.90
C GLN A 302 47.33 31.94 9.50
N PRO A 303 47.70 32.12 8.19
CA PRO A 303 48.61 33.19 7.77
C PRO A 303 48.10 34.58 8.12
N LEU A 304 46.80 34.83 7.97
CA LEU A 304 46.18 36.12 8.32
C LEU A 304 46.24 36.42 9.82
N THR A 305 46.09 35.39 10.66
CA THR A 305 46.20 35.51 12.11
C THR A 305 47.61 35.81 12.55
N ASP A 306 48.60 35.17 11.90
CA ASP A 306 50.04 35.38 12.18
C ASP A 306 50.51 36.79 11.76
N MET A 307 50.02 37.30 10.62
CA MET A 307 50.22 38.70 10.23
C MET A 307 49.61 39.69 11.23
N GLY A 308 48.36 39.44 11.67
CA GLY A 308 47.70 40.27 12.65
C GLY A 308 48.51 40.38 13.97
N ARG A 309 49.07 39.25 14.42
CA ARG A 309 49.93 39.23 15.63
C ARG A 309 51.24 40.01 15.40
N ALA A 310 51.91 39.79 14.26
CA ALA A 310 53.13 40.49 13.94
C ALA A 310 52.93 42.02 13.84
N MET A 311 51.78 42.45 13.24
CA MET A 311 51.43 43.88 13.22
C MET A 311 51.15 44.45 14.60
N GLN A 312 50.51 43.68 15.44
CA GLN A 312 50.18 44.09 16.84
C GLN A 312 51.44 44.21 17.67
N ASP A 313 52.40 43.29 17.54
CA ASP A 313 53.71 43.38 18.22
C ASP A 313 54.46 44.64 17.82
N ILE A 314 54.48 45.02 16.54
CA ILE A 314 55.08 46.26 16.05
C ILE A 314 54.36 47.50 16.60
N ALA A 315 53.02 47.49 16.64
CA ALA A 315 52.23 48.64 17.09
C ALA A 315 52.32 48.90 18.61
N GLN A 316 52.62 47.89 19.41
CA GLN A 316 52.70 47.99 20.89
C GLN A 316 54.10 48.41 21.42
N GLY A 317 55.06 48.66 20.53
CA GLY A 317 56.33 49.27 20.89
C GLY A 317 57.45 48.33 21.37
N GLU A 318 57.17 47.03 21.50
CA GLU A 318 58.21 46.00 21.72
C GLU A 318 58.73 45.40 20.38
N GLY A 319 58.48 46.10 19.26
CA GLY A 319 58.58 45.60 17.89
C GLY A 319 59.96 45.12 17.54
N ASP A 320 60.13 43.83 17.56
CA ASP A 320 61.27 43.17 16.96
C ASP A 320 61.09 43.23 15.42
N LEU A 321 61.61 44.30 14.82
CA LEU A 321 61.61 44.53 13.39
C LEU A 321 62.53 43.56 12.61
N THR A 322 63.07 42.56 13.28
CA THR A 322 63.85 41.50 12.65
C THR A 322 63.05 40.30 12.21
N LYS A 323 61.82 40.15 12.78
CA LYS A 323 60.87 39.05 12.46
C LYS A 323 60.35 39.22 11.02
N ARG A 324 60.29 38.11 10.29
CA ARG A 324 59.73 38.03 8.94
C ARG A 324 58.65 36.96 8.91
N LEU A 325 57.59 37.19 8.14
CA LEU A 325 56.59 36.17 7.85
C LEU A 325 57.17 35.17 6.83
N LYS A 326 56.92 33.89 7.08
CA LYS A 326 57.25 32.84 6.11
C LYS A 326 56.31 32.92 4.92
N VAL A 327 56.83 33.02 3.72
CA VAL A 327 56.06 32.93 2.48
C VAL A 327 55.85 31.45 2.18
N THR A 328 54.69 30.92 2.50
CA THR A 328 54.34 29.49 2.42
C THR A 328 53.43 29.15 1.25
N SER A 329 52.91 30.16 0.53
CA SER A 329 52.02 29.98 -0.62
C SER A 329 52.32 31.00 -1.72
N ASN A 330 51.88 30.71 -2.95
CA ASN A 330 52.00 31.60 -4.11
C ASN A 330 50.67 32.29 -4.46
N ASP A 331 49.73 32.36 -3.50
CA ASP A 331 48.43 33.00 -3.61
C ASP A 331 48.45 34.43 -3.02
N GLU A 332 47.23 34.97 -2.79
CA GLU A 332 47.05 36.31 -2.23
C GLU A 332 47.71 36.43 -0.84
N PHE A 333 47.73 35.34 -0.05
CA PHE A 333 48.39 35.33 1.27
C PHE A 333 49.90 35.35 1.17
N GLY A 334 50.50 34.65 0.19
CA GLY A 334 51.93 34.75 -0.10
C GLY A 334 52.34 36.12 -0.56
N THR A 335 51.56 36.75 -1.44
CA THR A 335 51.76 38.13 -1.91
C THR A 335 51.66 39.12 -0.75
N LEU A 336 50.72 38.93 0.16
CA LEU A 336 50.55 39.76 1.35
C LEU A 336 51.70 39.60 2.34
N ALA A 337 52.22 38.38 2.53
CA ALA A 337 53.42 38.12 3.36
C ALA A 337 54.69 38.79 2.80
N ILE A 338 54.89 38.77 1.49
CA ILE A 338 55.99 39.45 0.81
C ILE A 338 55.86 40.96 1.01
N SER A 339 54.70 41.54 0.82
CA SER A 339 54.43 42.96 0.99
C SER A 339 54.63 43.41 2.42
N PHE A 340 54.20 42.62 3.39
CA PHE A 340 54.46 42.87 4.81
C PHE A 340 55.95 42.85 5.16
N ASN A 341 56.70 41.84 4.69
CA ASN A 341 58.12 41.74 4.92
C ASN A 341 58.88 42.97 4.35
N ARG A 342 58.46 43.43 3.17
CA ARG A 342 59.07 44.65 2.54
C ARG A 342 58.72 45.92 3.32
N PHE A 343 57.50 45.99 3.88
CA PHE A 343 57.08 47.10 4.75
C PHE A 343 57.97 47.17 6.02
N VAL A 344 58.08 46.02 6.73
CA VAL A 344 58.93 45.94 7.94
C VAL A 344 60.38 46.25 7.65
N GLU A 345 60.92 45.81 6.52
CA GLU A 345 62.26 46.15 6.06
C GLU A 345 62.48 47.66 5.92
N ARG A 346 61.58 48.33 5.25
CA ARG A 346 61.68 49.80 5.07
C ARG A 346 61.56 50.55 6.40
N ILE A 347 60.71 50.12 7.33
CA ILE A 347 60.70 50.74 8.65
C ILE A 347 62.02 50.50 9.40
N HIS A 348 62.52 49.28 9.34
CA HIS A 348 63.79 48.94 9.99
C HIS A 348 64.94 49.79 9.45
N GLU A 349 65.04 49.97 8.15
CA GLU A 349 66.04 50.81 7.48
C GLU A 349 65.87 52.28 7.90
N SER A 350 64.69 52.87 7.89
CA SER A 350 64.41 54.24 8.26
C SER A 350 64.74 54.52 9.74
N ILE A 351 64.44 53.58 10.64
CA ILE A 351 64.80 53.73 12.08
C ILE A 351 66.34 53.66 12.25
N ARG A 352 67.02 52.81 11.47
CA ARG A 352 68.50 52.66 11.51
C ARG A 352 69.19 53.90 10.99
N GLU A 353 68.67 54.57 9.95
CA GLU A 353 69.17 55.84 9.47
C GLU A 353 68.99 56.96 10.51
N VAL A 354 67.85 57.03 11.19
CA VAL A 354 67.59 58.04 12.23
C VAL A 354 68.38 57.76 13.51
N ALA A 355 68.65 56.51 13.87
CA ALA A 355 69.44 56.17 15.05
C ALA A 355 70.98 56.24 14.86
N GLY A 356 71.45 56.39 13.59
CA GLY A 356 72.87 56.51 13.22
C GLY A 356 73.35 57.95 12.95
N THR A 357 72.46 58.93 13.03
CA THR A 357 72.70 60.36 13.05
C THR A 357 72.67 60.89 14.47
#